data_8b54607b6566f4841bc75bedc462cb58
#
_entry.id   8b54607b6566f4841bc75bedc462cb58
#
_cell.length_a   1.000
_cell.length_b   1.000
_cell.length_c   1.000
_cell.angle_alpha   90.00
_cell.angle_beta   90.00
_cell.angle_gamma   90.00
#
_symmetry.space_group_name_H-M   'P 1'
#
loop_
_entity.id
_entity.type
_entity.pdbx_description
1 polymer ?
#
loop_
_entity_poly.entity_id
_entity_poly.type
_entity_poly.pdbx_seq_one_letter_code
_entity_poly.pdbx_strand_id
1 'polypeptide(L)'
;MNFFENTRKPQGFGGKLMTKMMNIGHAKLSQWGFSNISVNPDAAVLDVGCGGGANIVAWLGKCGNGHVTGMDYSEVSVAESQKLNAAAIKQGKCCVVQGDVSAIPFPDAVFDYVSAFETVYFWPGLKKCFFEVNRVLKDGGTFLICNESDGTNDADEKWTKLIDGMKIYTSDQLIAALKEAGFTEIKTYSNTKNHWISIVATK
;
A
#
# COMPACT_ATOMS: atom_id res chain seq x y z
N MET A 1 -15.68 5.88 -19.16
CA MET A 1 -14.73 5.80 -18.01
C MET A 1 -13.58 6.73 -18.35
N ASN A 2 -13.28 7.70 -17.47
CA ASN A 2 -12.14 8.59 -17.63
C ASN A 2 -10.84 7.75 -17.49
N PHE A 3 -9.79 8.06 -18.28
CA PHE A 3 -8.51 7.34 -18.22
C PHE A 3 -7.94 7.32 -16.80
N PHE A 4 -8.09 8.40 -16.04
CA PHE A 4 -7.62 8.51 -14.65
C PHE A 4 -8.36 7.63 -13.65
N GLU A 5 -9.56 7.12 -13.96
CA GLU A 5 -10.24 6.12 -13.14
C GLU A 5 -9.44 4.80 -13.04
N ASN A 6 -8.54 4.55 -14.00
CA ASN A 6 -7.61 3.43 -13.93
C ASN A 6 -6.54 3.58 -12.82
N THR A 7 -6.39 4.75 -12.22
CA THR A 7 -5.55 4.94 -11.03
C THR A 7 -6.15 4.23 -9.82
N ARG A 8 -7.49 4.31 -9.69
CA ARG A 8 -8.23 3.66 -8.62
C ARG A 8 -8.45 2.17 -8.90
N LYS A 9 -9.02 1.84 -10.07
CA LYS A 9 -9.34 0.46 -10.45
C LYS A 9 -8.91 0.20 -11.89
N PRO A 10 -7.67 -0.25 -12.12
CA PRO A 10 -7.18 -0.58 -13.46
C PRO A 10 -8.09 -1.60 -14.16
N GLN A 11 -8.48 -1.31 -15.40
CA GLN A 11 -9.30 -2.20 -16.23
C GLN A 11 -8.81 -2.22 -17.67
N GLY A 12 -8.88 -3.38 -18.31
CA GLY A 12 -8.53 -3.56 -19.71
C GLY A 12 -7.11 -3.09 -20.09
N PHE A 13 -6.92 -2.67 -21.34
CA PHE A 13 -5.62 -2.20 -21.84
C PHE A 13 -5.16 -0.90 -21.19
N GLY A 14 -6.08 0.06 -20.97
CA GLY A 14 -5.76 1.33 -20.30
C GLY A 14 -5.28 1.11 -18.85
N GLY A 15 -5.87 0.14 -18.14
CA GLY A 15 -5.44 -0.25 -16.80
C GLY A 15 -4.03 -0.83 -16.78
N LYS A 16 -3.67 -1.68 -17.75
CA LYS A 16 -2.29 -2.21 -17.86
C LYS A 16 -1.26 -1.13 -18.11
N LEU A 17 -1.58 -0.13 -18.93
CA LEU A 17 -0.70 1.01 -19.15
C LEU A 17 -0.56 1.84 -17.87
N MET A 18 -1.66 2.10 -17.17
CA MET A 18 -1.67 2.85 -15.92
C MET A 18 -0.83 2.19 -14.85
N THR A 19 -0.95 0.87 -14.62
CA THR A 19 -0.15 0.16 -13.62
C THR A 19 1.35 0.26 -13.90
N LYS A 20 1.78 0.23 -15.16
CA LYS A 20 3.18 0.42 -15.53
C LYS A 20 3.67 1.85 -15.27
N MET A 21 2.84 2.84 -15.60
CA MET A 21 3.18 4.25 -15.34
C MET A 21 3.29 4.52 -13.84
N MET A 22 2.38 3.98 -13.03
CA MET A 22 2.41 4.10 -11.57
C MET A 22 3.67 3.44 -10.97
N ASN A 23 4.04 2.24 -11.42
CA ASN A 23 5.26 1.57 -10.97
C ASN A 23 6.52 2.42 -11.16
N ILE A 24 6.61 3.17 -12.26
CA ILE A 24 7.76 4.05 -12.56
C ILE A 24 7.63 5.37 -11.79
N GLY A 25 6.44 5.97 -11.79
CA GLY A 25 6.18 7.28 -11.20
C GLY A 25 6.44 7.31 -9.69
N HIS A 26 6.01 6.26 -8.98
CA HIS A 26 6.10 6.19 -7.52
C HIS A 26 7.40 5.57 -6.98
N ALA A 27 8.37 5.21 -7.84
CA ALA A 27 9.59 4.52 -7.41
C ALA A 27 10.41 5.33 -6.37
N LYS A 28 10.51 6.66 -6.54
CA LYS A 28 11.23 7.54 -5.60
C LYS A 28 10.50 7.66 -4.26
N LEU A 29 9.16 7.78 -4.30
CA LEU A 29 8.32 7.80 -3.12
C LEU A 29 8.47 6.49 -2.33
N SER A 30 8.37 5.35 -3.00
CA SER A 30 8.52 4.03 -2.38
C SER A 30 9.90 3.87 -1.74
N GLN A 31 10.98 4.25 -2.44
CA GLN A 31 12.34 4.21 -1.89
C GLN A 31 12.45 5.05 -0.61
N TRP A 32 11.88 6.25 -0.61
CA TRP A 32 11.86 7.12 0.56
C TRP A 32 11.01 6.51 1.70
N GLY A 33 9.82 5.97 1.42
CA GLY A 33 9.00 5.29 2.42
C GLY A 33 9.73 4.11 3.06
N PHE A 34 10.39 3.28 2.26
CA PHE A 34 11.19 2.16 2.74
C PHE A 34 12.42 2.57 3.57
N SER A 35 12.92 3.80 3.44
CA SER A 35 14.04 4.29 4.26
C SER A 35 13.63 4.57 5.71
N ASN A 36 12.34 4.64 6.00
CA ASN A 36 11.79 4.95 7.32
C ASN A 36 11.59 3.71 8.21
N ILE A 37 11.86 2.50 7.69
CA ILE A 37 11.70 1.25 8.42
C ILE A 37 12.95 0.36 8.33
N SER A 38 13.18 -0.43 9.38
CA SER A 38 14.12 -1.55 9.35
C SER A 38 13.32 -2.84 9.14
N VAL A 39 13.77 -3.69 8.23
CA VAL A 39 13.05 -4.92 7.85
C VAL A 39 13.83 -6.15 8.33
N ASN A 40 13.14 -7.07 9.01
CA ASN A 40 13.69 -8.39 9.33
C ASN A 40 13.77 -9.23 8.04
N PRO A 41 14.93 -9.81 7.70
CA PRO A 41 15.09 -10.65 6.51
C PRO A 41 14.14 -11.85 6.42
N ASP A 42 13.63 -12.35 7.53
CA ASP A 42 12.76 -13.52 7.63
C ASP A 42 11.25 -13.15 7.68
N ALA A 43 10.92 -11.87 7.45
CA ALA A 43 9.59 -11.34 7.67
C ALA A 43 8.53 -11.89 6.69
N ALA A 44 7.31 -12.08 7.20
CA ALA A 44 6.09 -12.23 6.43
C ALA A 44 5.48 -10.85 6.17
N VAL A 45 5.30 -10.48 4.90
CA VAL A 45 4.87 -9.16 4.48
C VAL A 45 3.57 -9.23 3.66
N LEU A 46 2.66 -8.27 3.89
CA LEU A 46 1.50 -8.01 3.04
C LEU A 46 1.59 -6.61 2.43
N ASP A 47 1.57 -6.51 1.11
CA ASP A 47 1.47 -5.25 0.37
C ASP A 47 0.02 -5.06 -0.11
N VAL A 48 -0.72 -4.14 0.51
CA VAL A 48 -2.14 -3.90 0.25
C VAL A 48 -2.31 -2.83 -0.81
N GLY A 49 -3.07 -3.15 -1.88
CA GLY A 49 -3.15 -2.32 -3.07
C GLY A 49 -1.85 -2.38 -3.86
N CYS A 50 -1.31 -3.58 -4.04
CA CYS A 50 0.01 -3.81 -4.62
C CYS A 50 0.16 -3.36 -6.09
N GLY A 51 -0.95 -3.02 -6.76
CA GLY A 51 -0.96 -2.52 -8.13
C GLY A 51 -0.21 -3.43 -9.10
N GLY A 52 0.74 -2.89 -9.84
CA GLY A 52 1.59 -3.66 -10.77
C GLY A 52 2.75 -4.43 -10.12
N GLY A 53 2.84 -4.47 -8.78
CA GLY A 53 3.75 -5.33 -8.03
C GLY A 53 5.18 -4.79 -7.85
N ALA A 54 5.46 -3.52 -8.14
CA ALA A 54 6.81 -2.97 -7.99
C ALA A 54 7.29 -2.96 -6.53
N ASN A 55 6.40 -2.67 -5.57
CA ASN A 55 6.74 -2.68 -4.15
C ASN A 55 6.97 -4.10 -3.62
N ILE A 56 6.34 -5.12 -4.21
CA ILE A 56 6.65 -6.54 -3.91
C ILE A 56 8.11 -6.83 -4.24
N VAL A 57 8.62 -6.37 -5.40
CA VAL A 57 10.04 -6.52 -5.75
C VAL A 57 10.94 -5.85 -4.71
N ALA A 58 10.58 -4.64 -4.26
CA ALA A 58 11.34 -3.92 -3.24
C ALA A 58 11.32 -4.66 -1.89
N TRP A 59 10.17 -5.18 -1.47
CA TRP A 59 10.04 -6.02 -0.27
C TRP A 59 10.88 -7.29 -0.34
N LEU A 60 10.84 -8.02 -1.46
CA LEU A 60 11.65 -9.23 -1.67
C LEU A 60 13.15 -8.97 -1.57
N GLY A 61 13.60 -7.76 -1.98
CA GLY A 61 14.99 -7.34 -1.80
C GLY A 61 15.37 -7.08 -0.33
N LYS A 62 14.41 -6.82 0.55
CA LYS A 62 14.61 -6.52 1.97
C LYS A 62 14.41 -7.76 2.86
N CYS A 63 13.44 -8.61 2.55
CA CYS A 63 13.14 -9.84 3.29
C CYS A 63 13.49 -11.09 2.46
N GLY A 64 14.80 -11.26 2.18
CA GLY A 64 15.29 -12.31 1.29
C GLY A 64 14.99 -13.76 1.73
N ASN A 65 14.82 -14.01 3.03
CA ASN A 65 14.45 -15.31 3.59
C ASN A 65 12.95 -15.44 3.88
N GLY A 66 12.23 -14.32 3.93
CA GLY A 66 10.82 -14.25 4.26
C GLY A 66 9.89 -14.55 3.09
N HIS A 67 8.64 -14.09 3.22
CA HIS A 67 7.62 -14.25 2.21
C HIS A 67 6.85 -12.95 1.99
N VAL A 68 6.59 -12.56 0.73
CA VAL A 68 5.83 -11.37 0.39
C VAL A 68 4.52 -11.75 -0.27
N THR A 69 3.43 -11.28 0.31
CA THR A 69 2.08 -11.39 -0.27
C THR A 69 1.67 -10.03 -0.83
N GLY A 70 1.30 -9.98 -2.11
CA GLY A 70 0.62 -8.83 -2.68
C GLY A 70 -0.89 -9.05 -2.67
N MET A 71 -1.66 -7.99 -2.39
CA MET A 71 -3.12 -8.03 -2.49
C MET A 71 -3.63 -6.79 -3.21
N ASP A 72 -4.50 -6.98 -4.19
CA ASP A 72 -5.19 -5.89 -4.88
C ASP A 72 -6.63 -6.30 -5.21
N TYR A 73 -7.56 -5.35 -5.24
CA TYR A 73 -8.94 -5.65 -5.59
C TYR A 73 -9.20 -5.70 -7.11
N SER A 74 -8.27 -5.16 -7.91
CA SER A 74 -8.32 -5.18 -9.37
C SER A 74 -7.68 -6.45 -9.94
N GLU A 75 -8.43 -7.24 -10.67
CA GLU A 75 -7.92 -8.42 -11.40
C GLU A 75 -6.77 -8.07 -12.34
N VAL A 76 -6.82 -6.88 -12.97
CA VAL A 76 -5.76 -6.41 -13.87
C VAL A 76 -4.48 -6.16 -13.10
N SER A 77 -4.56 -5.50 -11.94
CA SER A 77 -3.41 -5.28 -11.06
C SER A 77 -2.81 -6.60 -10.59
N VAL A 78 -3.62 -7.53 -10.13
CA VAL A 78 -3.19 -8.87 -9.71
C VAL A 78 -2.45 -9.59 -10.83
N ALA A 79 -3.00 -9.60 -12.05
CA ALA A 79 -2.38 -10.28 -13.19
C ALA A 79 -1.04 -9.64 -13.60
N GLU A 80 -0.95 -8.30 -13.63
CA GLU A 80 0.31 -7.61 -13.95
C GLU A 80 1.35 -7.80 -12.83
N SER A 81 0.92 -7.80 -11.56
CA SER A 81 1.77 -8.07 -10.41
C SER A 81 2.32 -9.51 -10.42
N GLN A 82 1.46 -10.51 -10.68
CA GLN A 82 1.88 -11.91 -10.84
C GLN A 82 2.88 -12.08 -11.97
N LYS A 83 2.68 -11.41 -13.09
CA LYS A 83 3.61 -11.43 -14.23
C LYS A 83 4.97 -10.82 -13.87
N LEU A 84 4.98 -9.66 -13.20
CA LEU A 84 6.22 -9.01 -12.79
C LEU A 84 7.02 -9.87 -11.80
N ASN A 85 6.33 -10.52 -10.87
CA ASN A 85 6.93 -11.30 -9.78
C ASN A 85 6.98 -12.81 -10.05
N ALA A 86 6.77 -13.26 -11.30
CA ALA A 86 6.63 -14.67 -11.66
C ALA A 86 7.79 -15.55 -11.18
N ALA A 87 9.02 -15.05 -11.23
CA ALA A 87 10.20 -15.78 -10.76
C ALA A 87 10.16 -16.03 -9.24
N ALA A 88 9.81 -15.03 -8.45
CA ALA A 88 9.67 -15.15 -6.99
C ALA A 88 8.50 -16.04 -6.60
N ILE A 89 7.38 -15.98 -7.34
CA ILE A 89 6.22 -16.85 -7.15
C ILE A 89 6.62 -18.30 -7.40
N LYS A 90 7.34 -18.60 -8.50
CA LYS A 90 7.83 -19.95 -8.80
C LYS A 90 8.76 -20.50 -7.72
N GLN A 91 9.51 -19.63 -7.05
CA GLN A 91 10.41 -20.00 -5.95
C GLN A 91 9.70 -20.14 -4.59
N GLY A 92 8.39 -19.89 -4.51
CA GLY A 92 7.64 -19.89 -3.25
C GLY A 92 7.94 -18.72 -2.31
N LYS A 93 8.58 -17.65 -2.81
CA LYS A 93 8.94 -16.45 -2.05
C LYS A 93 7.88 -15.37 -2.09
N CYS A 94 6.91 -15.50 -2.99
CA CYS A 94 5.87 -14.50 -3.20
C CYS A 94 4.56 -15.16 -3.60
N CYS A 95 3.45 -14.56 -3.21
CA CYS A 95 2.14 -14.80 -3.82
C CYS A 95 1.41 -13.48 -4.06
N VAL A 96 0.47 -13.48 -5.01
CA VAL A 96 -0.38 -12.32 -5.28
C VAL A 96 -1.82 -12.80 -5.39
N VAL A 97 -2.71 -12.19 -4.60
CA VAL A 97 -4.11 -12.56 -4.50
C VAL A 97 -5.04 -11.38 -4.79
N GLN A 98 -6.24 -11.67 -5.26
CA GLN A 98 -7.30 -10.68 -5.30
C GLN A 98 -7.96 -10.58 -3.92
N GLY A 99 -8.18 -9.35 -3.42
CA GLY A 99 -8.83 -9.12 -2.14
C GLY A 99 -9.20 -7.67 -1.91
N ASP A 100 -10.11 -7.47 -0.95
CA ASP A 100 -10.57 -6.14 -0.51
C ASP A 100 -9.98 -5.86 0.89
N VAL A 101 -9.38 -4.69 1.06
CA VAL A 101 -8.77 -4.26 2.34
C VAL A 101 -9.79 -4.17 3.47
N SER A 102 -11.07 -4.00 3.17
CA SER A 102 -12.14 -3.96 4.17
C SER A 102 -12.56 -5.34 4.70
N ALA A 103 -11.99 -6.41 4.12
CA ALA A 103 -12.18 -7.82 4.52
C ALA A 103 -10.98 -8.63 4.01
N ILE A 104 -9.82 -8.46 4.64
CA ILE A 104 -8.56 -9.08 4.23
C ILE A 104 -8.64 -10.61 4.38
N PRO A 105 -8.44 -11.41 3.30
CA PRO A 105 -8.70 -12.84 3.29
C PRO A 105 -7.57 -13.66 3.94
N PHE A 106 -7.04 -13.20 5.05
CA PHE A 106 -6.00 -13.88 5.82
C PHE A 106 -6.39 -13.98 7.30
N PRO A 107 -5.90 -14.99 8.02
CA PRO A 107 -6.09 -15.12 9.47
C PRO A 107 -5.48 -13.95 10.25
N ASP A 108 -5.83 -13.88 11.55
CA ASP A 108 -5.25 -12.92 12.49
C ASP A 108 -3.76 -13.21 12.70
N ALA A 109 -2.97 -12.18 12.95
CA ALA A 109 -1.58 -12.26 13.39
C ALA A 109 -0.65 -13.09 12.47
N VAL A 110 -0.76 -12.88 11.15
CA VAL A 110 0.05 -13.58 10.13
C VAL A 110 1.27 -12.79 9.71
N PHE A 111 1.16 -11.45 9.61
CA PHE A 111 2.17 -10.63 8.98
C PHE A 111 3.01 -9.85 10.00
N ASP A 112 4.31 -9.76 9.75
CA ASP A 112 5.23 -8.91 10.49
C ASP A 112 5.14 -7.45 10.01
N TYR A 113 4.89 -7.27 8.71
CA TYR A 113 4.71 -5.97 8.07
C TYR A 113 3.48 -5.97 7.17
N VAL A 114 2.74 -4.87 7.20
CA VAL A 114 1.74 -4.52 6.18
C VAL A 114 2.15 -3.19 5.57
N SER A 115 2.06 -3.03 4.25
CA SER A 115 2.32 -1.77 3.57
C SER A 115 1.15 -1.32 2.71
N ALA A 116 1.01 0.00 2.57
CA ALA A 116 0.05 0.67 1.71
C ALA A 116 0.72 1.87 1.04
N PHE A 117 1.11 1.71 -0.23
CA PHE A 117 1.74 2.76 -1.03
C PHE A 117 0.74 3.31 -2.03
N GLU A 118 0.39 4.60 -1.93
CA GLU A 118 -0.52 5.31 -2.86
C GLU A 118 -1.93 4.70 -2.97
N THR A 119 -2.40 3.99 -1.97
CA THR A 119 -3.65 3.23 -2.05
C THR A 119 -4.70 3.66 -1.01
N VAL A 120 -4.30 4.21 0.13
CA VAL A 120 -5.20 4.61 1.24
C VAL A 120 -6.26 5.62 0.80
N TYR A 121 -5.98 6.40 -0.23
CA TYR A 121 -6.92 7.35 -0.86
C TYR A 121 -8.25 6.73 -1.30
N PHE A 122 -8.24 5.43 -1.60
CA PHE A 122 -9.33 4.70 -2.22
C PHE A 122 -10.02 3.71 -1.27
N TRP A 123 -9.57 3.64 -0.02
CA TRP A 123 -10.08 2.67 0.93
C TRP A 123 -11.51 3.01 1.39
N PRO A 124 -12.41 2.03 1.48
CA PRO A 124 -13.81 2.26 1.83
C PRO A 124 -14.00 2.49 3.33
N GLY A 125 -13.42 3.60 3.84
CA GLY A 125 -13.45 3.97 5.24
C GLY A 125 -12.21 3.53 6.02
N LEU A 126 -11.40 4.50 6.47
CA LEU A 126 -10.12 4.27 7.14
C LEU A 126 -10.25 3.34 8.35
N LYS A 127 -11.20 3.62 9.23
CA LYS A 127 -11.38 2.87 10.49
C LYS A 127 -11.51 1.37 10.23
N LYS A 128 -12.48 0.96 9.40
CA LYS A 128 -12.72 -0.45 9.08
C LYS A 128 -11.48 -1.12 8.47
N CYS A 129 -10.85 -0.45 7.52
CA CYS A 129 -9.68 -0.99 6.82
C CYS A 129 -8.47 -1.09 7.75
N PHE A 130 -8.24 -0.10 8.61
CA PHE A 130 -7.14 -0.14 9.57
C PHE A 130 -7.36 -1.19 10.66
N PHE A 131 -8.60 -1.48 11.07
CA PHE A 131 -8.90 -2.63 11.93
C PHE A 131 -8.53 -3.95 11.27
N GLU A 132 -8.83 -4.15 9.99
CA GLU A 132 -8.43 -5.35 9.25
C GLU A 132 -6.91 -5.47 9.12
N VAL A 133 -6.21 -4.36 8.85
CA VAL A 133 -4.74 -4.33 8.84
C VAL A 133 -4.18 -4.69 10.22
N ASN A 134 -4.73 -4.10 11.30
CA ASN A 134 -4.32 -4.42 12.66
C ASN A 134 -4.59 -5.91 12.99
N ARG A 135 -5.74 -6.44 12.59
CA ARG A 135 -6.10 -7.85 12.83
C ARG A 135 -5.08 -8.81 12.24
N VAL A 136 -4.67 -8.60 10.98
CA VAL A 136 -3.75 -9.52 10.29
C VAL A 136 -2.28 -9.32 10.68
N LEU A 137 -1.93 -8.20 11.29
CA LEU A 137 -0.60 -7.98 11.86
C LEU A 137 -0.39 -8.80 13.13
N LYS A 138 0.80 -9.34 13.31
CA LYS A 138 1.27 -9.89 14.58
C LYS A 138 1.41 -8.79 15.63
N ASP A 139 1.38 -9.15 16.90
CA ASP A 139 1.70 -8.22 17.97
C ASP A 139 3.14 -7.70 17.81
N GLY A 140 3.31 -6.38 17.90
CA GLY A 140 4.56 -5.70 17.54
C GLY A 140 4.82 -5.56 16.04
N GLY A 141 3.90 -6.03 15.18
CA GLY A 141 3.98 -5.88 13.74
C GLY A 141 3.83 -4.43 13.28
N THR A 142 4.35 -4.11 12.12
CA THR A 142 4.46 -2.74 11.61
C THR A 142 3.55 -2.51 10.41
N PHE A 143 2.78 -1.41 10.44
CA PHE A 143 2.05 -0.88 9.30
C PHE A 143 2.77 0.34 8.72
N LEU A 144 3.13 0.28 7.44
CA LEU A 144 3.75 1.37 6.68
C LEU A 144 2.74 1.95 5.69
N ILE A 145 2.37 3.21 5.87
CA ILE A 145 1.63 4.00 4.89
C ILE A 145 2.62 4.95 4.20
N CYS A 146 2.53 5.10 2.88
CA CYS A 146 3.34 6.06 2.14
C CYS A 146 2.53 6.66 0.99
N ASN A 147 2.35 7.98 1.02
CA ASN A 147 1.52 8.73 0.07
C ASN A 147 2.27 9.95 -0.48
N GLU A 148 2.03 10.27 -1.76
CA GLU A 148 2.58 11.47 -2.41
C GLU A 148 1.79 12.75 -2.12
N SER A 149 0.63 12.64 -1.46
CA SER A 149 -0.18 13.78 -1.02
C SER A 149 -0.40 13.72 0.49
N ASP A 150 -0.01 14.79 1.18
CA ASP A 150 -0.13 14.95 2.64
C ASP A 150 -1.40 15.71 3.08
N GLY A 151 -2.25 16.09 2.14
CA GLY A 151 -3.49 16.84 2.37
C GLY A 151 -3.29 18.32 2.70
N THR A 152 -2.09 18.86 2.52
CA THR A 152 -1.79 20.29 2.76
C THR A 152 -1.64 21.11 1.47
N ASN A 153 -1.65 20.47 0.31
CA ASN A 153 -1.46 21.10 -0.99
C ASN A 153 -2.81 21.33 -1.69
N ASP A 154 -3.21 22.57 -1.86
CA ASP A 154 -4.46 22.94 -2.57
C ASP A 154 -4.50 22.40 -4.01
N ALA A 155 -3.33 22.17 -4.64
CA ALA A 155 -3.26 21.58 -5.97
C ALA A 155 -3.77 20.13 -6.03
N ASP A 156 -3.89 19.45 -4.90
CA ASP A 156 -4.39 18.07 -4.81
C ASP A 156 -5.91 17.98 -4.99
N GLU A 157 -6.64 19.09 -4.77
CA GLU A 157 -8.09 19.14 -4.94
C GLU A 157 -8.54 18.71 -6.35
N LYS A 158 -7.72 18.99 -7.36
CA LYS A 158 -7.98 18.55 -8.74
C LYS A 158 -8.12 17.03 -8.86
N TRP A 159 -7.35 16.27 -8.08
CA TRP A 159 -7.38 14.82 -8.14
C TRP A 159 -8.64 14.24 -7.50
N THR A 160 -9.08 14.80 -6.38
CA THR A 160 -10.33 14.39 -5.72
C THR A 160 -11.57 14.70 -6.57
N LYS A 161 -11.49 15.71 -7.46
CA LYS A 161 -12.53 16.03 -8.44
C LYS A 161 -12.47 15.15 -9.69
N LEU A 162 -11.27 14.69 -10.07
CA LEU A 162 -11.03 13.94 -11.30
C LEU A 162 -11.24 12.44 -11.15
N ILE A 163 -10.96 11.90 -9.95
CA ILE A 163 -11.02 10.47 -9.65
C ILE A 163 -12.12 10.25 -8.61
N ASP A 164 -13.19 9.56 -9.02
CA ASP A 164 -14.35 9.32 -8.16
C ASP A 164 -13.96 8.52 -6.90
N GLY A 165 -14.46 8.97 -5.74
CA GLY A 165 -14.22 8.34 -4.45
C GLY A 165 -12.80 8.49 -3.89
N MET A 166 -11.89 9.23 -4.57
CA MET A 166 -10.58 9.55 -4.02
C MET A 166 -10.71 10.52 -2.83
N LYS A 167 -10.03 10.22 -1.74
CA LYS A 167 -9.93 11.06 -0.55
C LYS A 167 -8.47 11.21 -0.13
N ILE A 168 -8.00 12.45 -0.06
CA ILE A 168 -6.67 12.76 0.46
C ILE A 168 -6.83 13.08 1.93
N TYR A 169 -6.00 12.47 2.75
CA TYR A 169 -6.07 12.58 4.21
C TYR A 169 -4.83 13.30 4.74
N THR A 170 -5.03 14.18 5.72
CA THR A 170 -3.92 14.77 6.47
C THR A 170 -3.30 13.75 7.42
N SER A 171 -2.05 14.02 7.89
CA SER A 171 -1.40 13.19 8.89
C SER A 171 -2.25 13.00 10.15
N ASP A 172 -2.91 14.06 10.62
CA ASP A 172 -3.73 14.02 11.84
C ASP A 172 -4.95 13.10 11.67
N GLN A 173 -5.58 13.11 10.49
CA GLN A 173 -6.70 12.23 10.18
C GLN A 173 -6.26 10.76 10.14
N LEU A 174 -5.10 10.46 9.52
CA LEU A 174 -4.55 9.12 9.48
C LEU A 174 -4.15 8.63 10.87
N ILE A 175 -3.47 9.47 11.67
CA ILE A 175 -3.08 9.16 13.05
C ILE A 175 -4.31 8.88 13.93
N ALA A 176 -5.35 9.70 13.83
CA ALA A 176 -6.59 9.51 14.59
C ALA A 176 -7.22 8.14 14.25
N ALA A 177 -7.33 7.80 12.96
CA ALA A 177 -7.89 6.53 12.51
C ALA A 177 -7.02 5.31 12.92
N LEU A 178 -5.69 5.45 12.90
CA LEU A 178 -4.76 4.42 13.36
C LEU A 178 -4.92 4.16 14.86
N LYS A 179 -4.99 5.21 15.68
CA LYS A 179 -5.22 5.08 17.13
C LYS A 179 -6.54 4.39 17.43
N GLU A 180 -7.61 4.77 16.73
CA GLU A 180 -8.92 4.10 16.86
C GLU A 180 -8.87 2.62 16.48
N ALA A 181 -8.02 2.23 15.52
CA ALA A 181 -7.83 0.85 15.11
C ALA A 181 -6.89 0.05 16.01
N GLY A 182 -6.36 0.65 17.10
CA GLY A 182 -5.53 -0.01 18.10
C GLY A 182 -4.03 0.04 17.84
N PHE A 183 -3.57 0.84 16.86
CA PHE A 183 -2.13 1.08 16.68
C PHE A 183 -1.58 1.99 17.77
N THR A 184 -0.34 1.70 18.21
CA THR A 184 0.32 2.39 19.32
C THR A 184 1.42 3.32 18.82
N GLU A 185 2.67 2.92 18.76
CA GLU A 185 3.80 3.76 18.38
C GLU A 185 3.67 4.28 16.95
N ILE A 186 3.12 5.48 16.77
CA ILE A 186 2.89 6.08 15.45
C ILE A 186 3.93 7.16 15.19
N LYS A 187 4.76 6.95 14.16
CA LYS A 187 5.80 7.89 13.71
C LYS A 187 5.42 8.42 12.33
N THR A 188 5.52 9.73 12.16
CA THR A 188 5.24 10.41 10.88
C THR A 188 6.52 11.03 10.32
N TYR A 189 6.74 10.81 9.04
CA TYR A 189 7.82 11.40 8.26
C TYR A 189 7.22 12.23 7.15
N SER A 190 7.73 13.43 6.91
CA SER A 190 7.25 14.36 5.89
C SER A 190 8.39 14.77 4.96
N ASN A 191 8.11 14.79 3.67
CA ASN A 191 8.96 15.42 2.68
C ASN A 191 8.23 16.67 2.18
N THR A 192 8.43 17.79 2.86
CA THR A 192 7.70 19.04 2.61
C THR A 192 7.91 19.60 1.20
N LYS A 193 9.04 19.31 0.57
CA LYS A 193 9.34 19.76 -0.80
C LYS A 193 8.41 19.10 -1.84
N ASN A 194 8.04 17.85 -1.59
CA ASN A 194 7.25 17.05 -2.51
C ASN A 194 5.83 16.77 -1.98
N HIS A 195 5.47 17.28 -0.78
CA HIS A 195 4.23 16.97 -0.06
C HIS A 195 4.03 15.47 0.23
N TRP A 196 5.12 14.70 0.33
CA TRP A 196 5.02 13.28 0.66
C TRP A 196 4.88 13.06 2.15
N ILE A 197 4.08 12.06 2.50
CA ILE A 197 3.89 11.60 3.87
C ILE A 197 4.17 10.09 3.96
N SER A 198 4.88 9.70 5.03
CA SER A 198 5.03 8.29 5.41
C SER A 198 4.69 8.16 6.88
N ILE A 199 3.85 7.18 7.22
CA ILE A 199 3.48 6.86 8.60
C ILE A 199 3.87 5.42 8.88
N VAL A 200 4.55 5.23 10.00
CA VAL A 200 4.95 3.93 10.53
C VAL A 200 4.23 3.74 11.85
N ALA A 201 3.37 2.73 11.94
CA ALA A 201 2.56 2.45 13.12
C ALA A 201 2.79 1.00 13.59
N THR A 202 2.88 0.79 14.91
CA THR A 202 3.06 -0.54 15.52
C THR A 202 1.75 -1.01 16.13
N LYS A 203 1.41 -2.29 15.93
CA LYS A 203 0.29 -2.96 16.61
C LYS A 203 0.58 -3.18 18.08
#